data_ff64d2146162747d15bf7d156c42748d
#
_entry.id   ff64d2146162747d15bf7d156c42748d
#
_cell.length_a   1.000
_cell.length_b   1.000
_cell.length_c   1.000
_cell.angle_alpha   90.00
_cell.angle_beta   90.00
_cell.angle_gamma   90.00
#
_symmetry.space_group_name_H-M   'P 1'
#
loop_
_entity.id
_entity.type
_entity.pdbx_description
1 polymer ?
#
loop_
_entity_poly.entity_id
_entity_poly.type
_entity_poly.pdbx_seq_one_letter_code
_entity_poly.pdbx_strand_id
1 'polypeptide(L)'
;MSTETYDLIAHVERQRAFSETTFGPGTRTQGVVDHIRKELNEILADPLDLEEWIDVILLAIDGAWRTGASSEKIVHNLIYKLSKNENRTWPDWRTAPPDKAIEHTKTELDTTVGCGTIEPD
;
A
#
# COMPACT_ATOMS: atom_id res chain seq x y z
N MET A 1 -24.96 -12.85 -11.92
CA MET A 1 -23.70 -12.28 -11.52
C MET A 1 -23.44 -10.98 -12.23
N SER A 2 -23.04 -9.97 -11.48
CA SER A 2 -22.75 -8.67 -12.08
C SER A 2 -21.50 -8.74 -12.94
N THR A 3 -21.54 -8.05 -14.09
CA THR A 3 -20.38 -7.89 -14.95
C THR A 3 -19.71 -6.54 -14.72
N GLU A 4 -20.20 -5.80 -13.74
CA GLU A 4 -19.63 -4.48 -13.44
C GLU A 4 -18.20 -4.59 -12.92
N THR A 5 -17.38 -3.67 -13.37
CA THR A 5 -16.03 -3.54 -12.86
C THR A 5 -15.89 -2.17 -12.21
N TYR A 6 -15.04 -2.09 -11.20
CA TYR A 6 -14.79 -0.82 -10.54
C TYR A 6 -13.54 -0.18 -11.15
N ASP A 7 -13.69 1.07 -11.58
CA ASP A 7 -12.56 1.80 -12.16
C ASP A 7 -11.69 2.37 -11.06
N LEU A 8 -10.56 1.73 -10.84
CA LEU A 8 -9.67 2.12 -9.76
C LEU A 8 -8.99 3.47 -10.01
N ILE A 9 -8.73 3.80 -11.27
CA ILE A 9 -8.16 5.11 -11.59
C ILE A 9 -9.16 6.21 -11.21
N ALA A 10 -10.41 6.03 -11.58
CA ALA A 10 -11.46 6.98 -11.20
C ALA A 10 -11.63 7.05 -9.68
N HIS A 11 -11.47 5.92 -9.00
CA HIS A 11 -11.51 5.91 -7.54
C HIS A 11 -10.42 6.78 -6.94
N VAL A 12 -9.19 6.65 -7.42
CA VAL A 12 -8.08 7.43 -6.88
C VAL A 12 -8.32 8.92 -7.08
N GLU A 13 -8.84 9.30 -8.24
CA GLU A 13 -9.17 10.69 -8.51
C GLU A 13 -10.26 11.22 -7.58
N ARG A 14 -11.29 10.43 -7.38
CA ARG A 14 -12.38 10.79 -6.48
C ARG A 14 -11.90 10.92 -5.03
N GLN A 15 -11.09 9.96 -4.59
CA GLN A 15 -10.56 9.98 -3.23
C GLN A 15 -9.62 11.16 -3.03
N ARG A 16 -8.79 11.48 -4.01
CA ARG A 16 -7.90 12.61 -3.95
C ARG A 16 -8.67 13.91 -3.78
N ALA A 17 -9.72 14.11 -4.57
CA ALA A 17 -10.54 15.32 -4.47
C ALA A 17 -11.15 15.46 -3.07
N PHE A 18 -11.65 14.37 -2.52
CA PHE A 18 -12.17 14.36 -1.16
C PHE A 18 -11.07 14.69 -0.14
N SER A 19 -9.92 14.05 -0.29
CA SER A 19 -8.83 14.20 0.68
C SER A 19 -8.25 15.61 0.66
N GLU A 20 -8.06 16.19 -0.53
CA GLU A 20 -7.53 17.54 -0.63
C GLU A 20 -8.44 18.55 0.08
N THR A 21 -9.73 18.39 -0.05
CA THR A 21 -10.70 19.28 0.58
C THR A 21 -10.78 19.06 2.09
N THR A 22 -10.72 17.80 2.51
CA THR A 22 -10.96 17.43 3.91
C THR A 22 -9.71 17.57 4.77
N PHE A 23 -8.56 17.17 4.24
CA PHE A 23 -7.31 17.11 5.01
C PHE A 23 -6.24 18.05 4.50
N GLY A 24 -6.50 18.77 3.41
CA GLY A 24 -5.58 19.75 2.86
C GLY A 24 -4.70 19.19 1.75
N PRO A 25 -4.10 20.12 0.98
CA PRO A 25 -3.23 19.72 -0.14
C PRO A 25 -1.81 19.41 0.33
N GLY A 26 -1.01 18.91 -0.59
CA GLY A 26 0.42 18.72 -0.39
C GLY A 26 0.76 17.47 0.40
N THR A 27 2.01 17.42 0.81
CA THR A 27 2.50 16.28 1.58
C THR A 27 2.00 16.35 3.03
N ARG A 28 1.60 15.21 3.56
CA ARG A 28 1.20 15.07 4.95
C ARG A 28 1.69 13.73 5.49
N THR A 29 2.93 13.39 5.16
CA THR A 29 3.49 12.07 5.41
C THR A 29 3.34 11.62 6.86
N GLN A 30 3.75 12.46 7.80
CA GLN A 30 3.70 12.05 9.21
C GLN A 30 2.27 11.88 9.71
N GLY A 31 1.36 12.75 9.28
CA GLY A 31 -0.04 12.63 9.65
C GLY A 31 -0.69 11.38 9.10
N VAL A 32 -0.40 11.06 7.84
CA VAL A 32 -0.93 9.84 7.22
C VAL A 32 -0.35 8.61 7.91
N VAL A 33 0.95 8.60 8.18
CA VAL A 33 1.58 7.48 8.89
C VAL A 33 0.99 7.32 10.29
N ASP A 34 0.79 8.41 11.00
CA ASP A 34 0.17 8.35 12.32
C ASP A 34 -1.22 7.74 12.26
N HIS A 35 -2.00 8.14 11.27
CA HIS A 35 -3.34 7.60 11.09
C HIS A 35 -3.31 6.10 10.77
N ILE A 36 -2.37 5.69 9.90
CA ILE A 36 -2.20 4.26 9.60
C ILE A 36 -1.87 3.48 10.86
N ARG A 37 -0.98 4.02 11.71
CA ARG A 37 -0.65 3.34 12.97
C ARG A 37 -1.87 3.15 13.86
N LYS A 38 -2.75 4.13 13.90
CA LYS A 38 -3.99 4.00 14.67
C LYS A 38 -4.88 2.90 14.11
N GLU A 39 -5.01 2.85 12.78
CA GLU A 39 -5.81 1.82 12.14
C GLU A 39 -5.22 0.43 12.37
N LEU A 40 -3.89 0.32 12.38
CA LEU A 40 -3.25 -0.96 12.67
C LEU A 40 -3.63 -1.47 14.07
N ASN A 41 -3.72 -0.57 15.05
CA ASN A 41 -4.16 -0.96 16.38
C ASN A 41 -5.61 -1.43 16.38
N GLU A 42 -6.46 -0.80 15.58
CA GLU A 42 -7.86 -1.22 15.48
C GLU A 42 -7.98 -2.59 14.81
N ILE A 43 -7.13 -2.86 13.81
CA ILE A 43 -7.07 -4.19 13.19
C ILE A 43 -6.70 -5.25 14.23
N LEU A 44 -5.69 -4.96 15.05
CA LEU A 44 -5.27 -5.91 16.08
C LEU A 44 -6.39 -6.19 17.09
N ALA A 45 -7.21 -5.18 17.36
CA ALA A 45 -8.33 -5.34 18.29
C ALA A 45 -9.50 -6.12 17.68
N ASP A 46 -9.70 -6.01 16.36
CA ASP A 46 -10.80 -6.68 15.67
C ASP A 46 -10.38 -7.08 14.27
N PRO A 47 -9.55 -8.14 14.15
CA PRO A 47 -8.90 -8.46 12.87
C PRO A 47 -9.82 -9.00 11.78
N LEU A 48 -11.06 -9.34 12.12
CA LEU A 48 -12.00 -9.85 11.12
C LEU A 48 -12.97 -8.78 10.65
N ASP A 49 -12.83 -7.54 11.12
CA ASP A 49 -13.63 -6.44 10.63
C ASP A 49 -13.02 -5.93 9.32
N LEU A 50 -13.68 -6.21 8.21
CA LEU A 50 -13.19 -5.83 6.90
C LEU A 50 -12.94 -4.32 6.77
N GLU A 51 -13.80 -3.51 7.36
CA GLU A 51 -13.69 -2.05 7.22
C GLU A 51 -12.37 -1.51 7.78
N GLU A 52 -11.83 -2.16 8.81
CA GLU A 52 -10.56 -1.73 9.37
C GLU A 52 -9.42 -1.92 8.36
N TRP A 53 -9.46 -3.03 7.60
CA TRP A 53 -8.48 -3.24 6.54
C TRP A 53 -8.68 -2.27 5.39
N ILE A 54 -9.93 -1.94 5.07
CA ILE A 54 -10.22 -0.97 4.02
C ILE A 54 -9.70 0.41 4.39
N ASP A 55 -9.80 0.80 5.65
CA ASP A 55 -9.27 2.08 6.11
C ASP A 55 -7.77 2.19 5.83
N VAL A 56 -7.02 1.10 6.00
CA VAL A 56 -5.58 1.11 5.69
C VAL A 56 -5.36 1.28 4.19
N ILE A 57 -6.17 0.62 3.36
CA ILE A 57 -6.06 0.79 1.90
C ILE A 57 -6.30 2.25 1.52
N LEU A 58 -7.35 2.86 2.05
CA LEU A 58 -7.67 4.25 1.74
C LEU A 58 -6.55 5.19 2.20
N LEU A 59 -6.00 4.96 3.37
CA LEU A 59 -4.90 5.78 3.87
C LEU A 59 -3.64 5.61 3.04
N ALA A 60 -3.36 4.40 2.57
CA ALA A 60 -2.21 4.16 1.71
C ALA A 60 -2.37 4.90 0.37
N ILE A 61 -3.57 4.88 -0.19
CA ILE A 61 -3.87 5.63 -1.41
C ILE A 61 -3.71 7.12 -1.16
N ASP A 62 -4.15 7.61 0.00
CA ASP A 62 -3.97 9.02 0.35
C ASP A 62 -2.50 9.40 0.36
N GLY A 63 -1.66 8.58 0.96
CA GLY A 63 -0.22 8.82 0.93
C GLY A 63 0.35 8.78 -0.47
N ALA A 64 -0.17 7.87 -1.30
CA ALA A 64 0.36 7.68 -2.65
C ALA A 64 0.14 8.90 -3.55
N TRP A 65 -1.07 9.48 -3.58
CA TRP A 65 -1.28 10.64 -4.44
C TRP A 65 -0.51 11.85 -3.95
N ARG A 66 -0.23 11.92 -2.65
CA ARG A 66 0.52 13.04 -2.06
C ARG A 66 2.00 13.04 -2.45
N THR A 67 2.49 11.95 -3.03
CA THR A 67 3.84 11.92 -3.62
C THR A 67 3.92 12.73 -4.90
N GLY A 68 2.79 13.13 -5.45
CA GLY A 68 2.73 13.81 -6.73
C GLY A 68 2.41 12.90 -7.91
N ALA A 69 2.25 11.60 -7.66
CA ALA A 69 1.96 10.66 -8.73
C ALA A 69 0.52 10.84 -9.23
N SER A 70 0.33 10.66 -10.53
CA SER A 70 -1.00 10.68 -11.14
C SER A 70 -1.79 9.45 -10.74
N SER A 71 -3.11 9.50 -10.89
CA SER A 71 -3.97 8.36 -10.63
C SER A 71 -3.58 7.15 -11.46
N GLU A 72 -3.26 7.38 -12.73
CA GLU A 72 -2.83 6.31 -13.64
C GLU A 72 -1.53 5.68 -13.15
N LYS A 73 -0.57 6.51 -12.74
CA LYS A 73 0.71 6.00 -12.27
C LYS A 73 0.56 5.17 -11.00
N ILE A 74 -0.31 5.59 -10.11
CA ILE A 74 -0.58 4.84 -8.88
C ILE A 74 -1.14 3.46 -9.20
N VAL A 75 -2.14 3.39 -10.09
CA VAL A 75 -2.75 2.10 -10.43
C VAL A 75 -1.79 1.22 -11.20
N HIS A 76 -1.04 1.79 -12.16
CA HIS A 76 -0.05 1.02 -12.90
C HIS A 76 1.04 0.48 -11.97
N ASN A 77 1.43 1.27 -10.98
CA ASN A 77 2.43 0.82 -10.02
C ASN A 77 1.91 -0.28 -9.11
N LEU A 78 0.63 -0.23 -8.75
CA LEU A 78 0.00 -1.30 -7.99
C LEU A 78 0.08 -2.62 -8.77
N ILE A 79 -0.23 -2.58 -10.05
CA ILE A 79 -0.16 -3.75 -10.93
C ILE A 79 1.30 -4.24 -11.03
N TYR A 80 2.21 -3.30 -11.26
CA TYR A 80 3.62 -3.61 -11.40
C TYR A 80 4.19 -4.27 -10.13
N LYS A 81 3.87 -3.73 -8.97
CA LYS A 81 4.39 -4.25 -7.71
C LYS A 81 3.89 -5.67 -7.44
N LEU A 82 2.64 -5.94 -7.74
CA LEU A 82 2.13 -7.29 -7.57
C LEU A 82 2.88 -8.27 -8.48
N SER A 83 3.06 -7.90 -9.75
CA SER A 83 3.82 -8.73 -10.69
C SER A 83 5.26 -8.94 -10.20
N LYS A 84 5.88 -7.89 -9.71
CA LYS A 84 7.23 -7.97 -9.18
C LYS A 84 7.30 -8.95 -8.01
N ASN A 85 6.35 -8.87 -7.11
CA ASN A 85 6.31 -9.77 -5.96
C ASN A 85 6.03 -11.22 -6.37
N GLU A 86 5.19 -11.42 -7.37
CA GLU A 86 4.92 -12.77 -7.89
C GLU A 86 6.16 -13.42 -8.50
N ASN A 87 7.09 -12.60 -9.00
CA ASN A 87 8.31 -13.08 -9.62
C ASN A 87 9.51 -13.15 -8.67
N ARG A 88 9.34 -12.74 -7.42
CA ARG A 88 10.39 -12.87 -6.43
C ARG A 88 10.39 -14.25 -5.82
N THR A 89 11.52 -14.60 -5.19
CA THR A 89 11.62 -15.85 -4.45
C THR A 89 11.22 -15.60 -3.00
N TRP A 90 10.33 -16.44 -2.48
CA TRP A 90 9.82 -16.31 -1.12
C TRP A 90 10.14 -17.58 -0.33
N PRO A 91 10.36 -17.46 0.97
CA PRO A 91 10.53 -18.67 1.80
C PRO A 91 9.22 -19.45 1.87
N ASP A 92 9.35 -20.73 2.23
CA ASP A 92 8.16 -21.56 2.45
C ASP A 92 7.42 -20.99 3.67
N TRP A 93 6.17 -20.59 3.47
CA TRP A 93 5.38 -19.99 4.54
C TRP A 93 5.24 -20.91 5.75
N ARG A 94 5.35 -22.22 5.54
CA ARG A 94 5.24 -23.21 6.62
C ARG A 94 6.41 -23.12 7.59
N THR A 95 7.53 -22.55 7.16
CA THR A 95 8.72 -22.39 7.99
C THR A 95 8.79 -21.03 8.67
N ALA A 96 7.90 -20.11 8.33
CA ALA A 96 7.91 -18.75 8.87
C ALA A 96 7.07 -18.67 10.14
N PRO A 97 7.51 -17.90 11.14
CA PRO A 97 6.68 -17.66 12.31
C PRO A 97 5.40 -16.94 11.92
N PRO A 98 4.23 -17.37 12.43
CA PRO A 98 2.96 -16.77 12.01
C PRO A 98 2.77 -15.33 12.45
N ASP A 99 3.55 -14.87 13.42
CA ASP A 99 3.43 -13.51 13.95
C ASP A 99 4.50 -12.56 13.40
N LYS A 100 5.25 -12.98 12.39
CA LYS A 100 6.30 -12.16 11.79
C LYS A 100 6.04 -11.98 10.30
N ALA A 101 6.50 -10.86 9.76
CA ALA A 101 6.41 -10.62 8.33
C ALA A 101 7.25 -11.65 7.58
N ILE A 102 6.70 -12.12 6.46
CA ILE A 102 7.44 -13.00 5.56
C ILE A 102 8.04 -12.11 4.48
N GLU A 103 9.36 -12.03 4.44
CA GLU A 103 10.05 -11.19 3.47
C GLU A 103 10.61 -12.03 2.35
N HIS A 104 10.64 -11.46 1.15
CA HIS A 104 11.18 -12.19 0.01
C HIS A 104 12.66 -12.50 0.23
N THR A 105 13.12 -13.60 -0.38
CA THR A 105 14.52 -14.00 -0.31
C THR A 105 15.35 -13.00 -1.11
N LYS A 106 16.38 -12.45 -0.51
CA LYS A 106 17.23 -11.48 -1.19
C LYS A 106 18.22 -12.18 -2.11
N THR A 107 18.33 -11.66 -3.31
CA THR A 107 19.32 -12.13 -4.27
C THR A 107 20.50 -11.17 -4.23
N GLU A 108 21.56 -11.56 -4.95
CA GLU A 108 22.73 -10.71 -5.10
C GLU A 108 22.34 -9.35 -5.69
N LEU A 109 21.42 -9.36 -6.66
CA LEU A 109 20.96 -8.14 -7.29
C LEU A 109 20.19 -7.25 -6.32
N ASP A 110 19.35 -7.83 -5.51
CA ASP A 110 18.61 -7.08 -4.50
C ASP A 110 19.55 -6.42 -3.50
N THR A 111 20.56 -7.14 -3.08
CA THR A 111 21.54 -6.63 -2.13
C THR A 111 22.31 -5.46 -2.70
N THR A 112 22.68 -5.54 -3.99
CA THR A 112 23.40 -4.49 -4.66
C THR A 112 22.56 -3.24 -4.81
N VAL A 113 21.32 -3.41 -5.24
CA VAL A 113 20.43 -2.29 -5.49
C VAL A 113 19.98 -1.60 -4.21
N GLY A 114 19.81 -2.38 -3.16
CA GLY A 114 19.28 -1.85 -1.92
C GLY A 114 20.26 -1.04 -1.10
N CYS A 115 21.48 -0.90 -1.55
CA CYS A 115 22.52 -0.29 -0.78
C CYS A 115 22.24 1.17 -0.46
N GLY A 116 21.74 1.43 0.73
CA GLY A 116 21.60 2.79 1.24
C GLY A 116 20.56 3.65 0.60
N THR A 117 19.91 3.21 -0.43
CA THR A 117 18.86 4.01 -1.05
C THR A 117 17.51 3.64 -0.52
N ILE A 118 16.67 4.64 -0.45
CA ILE A 118 15.30 4.43 -0.08
C ILE A 118 14.54 4.08 -1.34
N GLU A 119 14.00 2.89 -1.35
CA GLU A 119 13.21 2.44 -2.46
C GLU A 119 11.78 2.84 -2.28
N PRO A 120 11.25 3.66 -3.15
CA PRO A 120 9.87 4.10 -2.99
C PRO A 120 8.85 3.01 -3.32
N ASP A 121 9.28 1.94 -3.86
CA ASP A 121 8.32 0.90 -4.21
C ASP A 121 8.05 -0.06 -3.06
#